data_de973dcc08985f5f27b5713a966104fe
#
_entry.id   de973dcc08985f5f27b5713a966104fe
#
_cell.length_a   1.000
_cell.length_b   1.000
_cell.length_c   1.000
_cell.angle_alpha   90.00
_cell.angle_beta   90.00
_cell.angle_gamma   90.00
#
_symmetry.space_group_name_H-M   'P 1'
#
loop_
_entity.id
_entity.type
_entity.pdbx_description
1 polymer ?
#
loop_
_entity_poly.entity_id
_entity_poly.type
_entity_poly.pdbx_seq_one_letter_code
_entity_poly.pdbx_strand_id
1 'polypeptide(L)'
;SQDVPTGIEKIRSALMNGKLTEARLAESVKKILEAKFNAGLNKFSPIKTENINEDLNTYVSPLRKQIAEAAITLLNDPNLIIDKIKRNATKNTTYIGVGTSSENAFSKSLQDAGIKKIMFAPSTTEKEAKEFLKKIKSEEAIVLGVHNMTGYPTQNFGLDQNELFLIREIMKTKKAIT
;
A
#
# COMPACT_ATOMS: atom_id res chain seq x y z
N SER A 1 22.47 14.50 21.26
CA SER A 1 22.65 15.95 21.37
C SER A 1 22.91 16.52 19.99
N GLN A 2 22.16 17.55 19.60
CA GLN A 2 22.38 18.26 18.32
C GLN A 2 23.57 19.24 18.39
N ASP A 3 24.05 19.54 19.59
CA ASP A 3 25.18 20.45 19.84
C ASP A 3 26.43 19.66 20.27
N VAL A 4 27.17 19.21 19.26
CA VAL A 4 28.41 18.45 19.47
C VAL A 4 29.50 19.24 20.17
N PRO A 5 29.78 20.52 19.82
CA PRO A 5 30.77 21.35 20.53
C PRO A 5 30.51 21.44 22.03
N THR A 6 29.30 21.80 22.44
CA THR A 6 28.93 21.86 23.86
C THR A 6 29.07 20.50 24.55
N GLY A 7 28.76 19.38 23.85
CA GLY A 7 28.98 18.04 24.37
C GLY A 7 30.46 17.75 24.69
N ILE A 8 31.37 18.12 23.78
CA ILE A 8 32.81 17.97 23.97
C ILE A 8 33.30 18.78 25.17
N GLU A 9 32.87 20.03 25.32
CA GLU A 9 33.28 20.89 26.44
C GLU A 9 32.77 20.32 27.79
N LYS A 10 31.59 19.78 27.86
CA LYS A 10 31.07 19.12 29.05
C LYS A 10 31.89 17.90 29.46
N ILE A 11 32.30 17.06 28.49
CA ILE A 11 33.17 15.89 28.76
C ILE A 11 34.53 16.36 29.25
N ARG A 12 35.14 17.38 28.61
CA ARG A 12 36.40 17.96 29.01
C ARG A 12 36.34 18.49 30.46
N SER A 13 35.32 19.27 30.76
CA SER A 13 35.11 19.80 32.12
C SER A 13 34.92 18.68 33.16
N ALA A 14 34.21 17.59 32.81
CA ALA A 14 34.02 16.45 33.70
C ALA A 14 35.35 15.73 34.00
N LEU A 15 36.24 15.61 33.02
CA LEU A 15 37.59 15.06 33.19
C LEU A 15 38.44 15.99 34.13
N MET A 16 38.47 17.28 33.85
CA MET A 16 39.22 18.24 34.62
C MET A 16 38.76 18.31 36.09
N ASN A 17 37.47 18.14 36.33
CA ASN A 17 36.86 18.18 37.67
C ASN A 17 36.84 16.80 38.36
N GLY A 18 37.48 15.78 37.79
CA GLY A 18 37.52 14.42 38.35
C GLY A 18 36.18 13.68 38.39
N LYS A 19 35.12 14.23 37.74
CA LYS A 19 33.80 13.56 37.66
C LYS A 19 33.79 12.41 36.65
N LEU A 20 34.74 12.41 35.73
CA LEU A 20 34.96 11.35 34.73
C LEU A 20 36.44 11.01 34.74
N THR A 21 36.81 9.75 34.76
CA THR A 21 38.19 9.31 34.64
C THR A 21 38.58 9.08 33.18
N GLU A 22 39.85 9.27 32.85
CA GLU A 22 40.37 8.95 31.50
C GLU A 22 40.16 7.48 31.16
N ALA A 23 40.35 6.55 32.14
CA ALA A 23 40.12 5.12 31.94
C ALA A 23 38.64 4.85 31.50
N ARG A 24 37.69 5.49 32.18
CA ARG A 24 36.27 5.32 31.83
C ARG A 24 35.93 5.91 30.43
N LEU A 25 36.55 7.02 30.09
CA LEU A 25 36.40 7.60 28.74
C LEU A 25 37.00 6.66 27.71
N ALA A 26 38.21 6.17 27.92
CA ALA A 26 38.92 5.24 27.03
C ALA A 26 38.10 3.95 26.79
N GLU A 27 37.48 3.40 27.85
CA GLU A 27 36.59 2.25 27.70
C GLU A 27 35.41 2.52 26.76
N SER A 28 34.77 3.69 26.89
CA SER A 28 33.66 4.08 26.04
C SER A 28 34.11 4.27 24.58
N VAL A 29 35.24 4.93 24.36
CA VAL A 29 35.83 5.15 23.03
C VAL A 29 36.18 3.82 22.38
N LYS A 30 36.79 2.88 23.13
CA LYS A 30 37.13 1.54 22.63
C LYS A 30 35.89 0.82 22.13
N LYS A 31 34.78 0.79 22.90
CA LYS A 31 33.52 0.15 22.46
C LYS A 31 32.97 0.75 21.16
N ILE A 32 33.05 2.09 21.03
CA ILE A 32 32.61 2.76 19.80
C ILE A 32 33.50 2.40 18.59
N LEU A 33 34.83 2.37 18.82
CA LEU A 33 35.77 2.03 17.76
C LEU A 33 35.61 0.56 17.34
N GLU A 34 35.42 -0.36 18.27
CA GLU A 34 35.14 -1.77 17.98
C GLU A 34 33.85 -1.91 17.15
N ALA A 35 32.79 -1.23 17.53
CA ALA A 35 31.54 -1.24 16.78
C ALA A 35 31.73 -0.69 15.35
N LYS A 36 32.46 0.42 15.18
CA LYS A 36 32.80 0.98 13.89
C LYS A 36 33.65 0.05 13.04
N PHE A 37 34.62 -0.62 13.64
CA PHE A 37 35.44 -1.60 12.97
C PHE A 37 34.64 -2.79 12.47
N ASN A 38 33.78 -3.34 13.34
CA ASN A 38 32.91 -4.47 12.98
C ASN A 38 31.88 -4.09 11.89
N ALA A 39 31.50 -2.82 11.83
CA ALA A 39 30.69 -2.28 10.73
C ALA A 39 31.47 -2.00 9.43
N GLY A 40 32.78 -2.33 9.38
CA GLY A 40 33.62 -2.14 8.20
C GLY A 40 34.07 -0.70 7.95
N LEU A 41 33.83 0.23 8.89
CA LEU A 41 34.16 1.66 8.71
C LEU A 41 35.68 1.96 8.65
N ASN A 42 36.52 1.00 9.04
CA ASN A 42 37.96 1.06 8.87
C ASN A 42 38.39 0.96 7.37
N LYS A 43 37.51 0.45 6.52
CA LYS A 43 37.68 0.38 5.05
C LYS A 43 36.50 1.10 4.37
N PHE A 44 36.14 2.28 4.89
CA PHE A 44 35.01 3.01 4.37
C PHE A 44 35.18 3.32 2.89
N SER A 45 34.18 2.91 2.12
CA SER A 45 34.01 3.29 0.73
C SER A 45 32.68 4.01 0.58
N PRO A 46 32.62 5.18 -0.04
CA PRO A 46 31.36 5.86 -0.30
C PRO A 46 30.42 4.96 -1.11
N ILE A 47 29.15 4.95 -0.73
CA ILE A 47 28.13 4.26 -1.50
C ILE A 47 27.97 5.00 -2.84
N LYS A 48 28.02 4.26 -3.94
CA LYS A 48 27.66 4.79 -5.26
C LYS A 48 26.16 5.04 -5.25
N THR A 49 25.76 6.29 -5.49
CA THR A 49 24.35 6.69 -5.50
C THR A 49 23.69 6.61 -6.86
N GLU A 50 24.51 6.40 -7.92
CA GLU A 50 24.04 6.19 -9.27
C GLU A 50 23.25 4.89 -9.34
N ASN A 51 22.03 4.96 -9.84
CA ASN A 51 21.09 3.83 -9.97
C ASN A 51 20.78 3.07 -8.65
N ILE A 52 21.00 3.70 -7.50
CA ILE A 52 20.81 3.04 -6.20
C ILE A 52 19.37 2.53 -6.00
N ASN A 53 18.39 3.27 -6.52
CA ASN A 53 16.97 2.86 -6.43
C ASN A 53 16.69 1.62 -7.28
N GLU A 54 17.26 1.56 -8.46
CA GLU A 54 17.13 0.44 -9.39
C GLU A 54 17.82 -0.79 -8.82
N ASP A 55 19.06 -0.63 -8.33
CA ASP A 55 19.85 -1.73 -7.75
C ASP A 55 19.19 -2.33 -6.50
N LEU A 56 18.70 -1.47 -5.59
CA LEU A 56 18.04 -1.91 -4.36
C LEU A 56 16.66 -2.52 -4.61
N ASN A 57 15.99 -2.11 -5.69
CA ASN A 57 14.60 -2.51 -5.97
C ASN A 57 14.48 -3.56 -7.09
N THR A 58 15.57 -4.08 -7.61
CA THR A 58 15.56 -5.08 -8.69
C THR A 58 14.62 -6.26 -8.40
N TYR A 59 14.59 -6.74 -7.16
CA TYR A 59 13.76 -7.87 -6.75
C TYR A 59 12.40 -7.48 -6.15
N VAL A 60 12.15 -6.19 -5.93
CA VAL A 60 10.93 -5.73 -5.24
C VAL A 60 9.69 -6.03 -6.06
N SER A 61 9.72 -5.78 -7.36
CA SER A 61 8.56 -5.96 -8.24
C SER A 61 8.11 -7.42 -8.32
N PRO A 62 8.98 -8.40 -8.63
CA PRO A 62 8.60 -9.80 -8.63
C PRO A 62 8.19 -10.32 -7.24
N LEU A 63 8.86 -9.87 -6.17
CA LEU A 63 8.50 -10.24 -4.80
C LEU A 63 7.10 -9.72 -4.42
N ARG A 64 6.79 -8.46 -4.76
CA ARG A 64 5.44 -7.90 -4.51
C ARG A 64 4.36 -8.67 -5.25
N LYS A 65 4.63 -9.11 -6.48
CA LYS A 65 3.71 -9.96 -7.23
C LYS A 65 3.47 -11.30 -6.53
N GLN A 66 4.53 -11.99 -6.11
CA GLN A 66 4.41 -13.25 -5.38
C GLN A 66 3.63 -13.09 -4.06
N ILE A 67 3.91 -12.04 -3.30
CA ILE A 67 3.18 -11.75 -2.06
C ILE A 67 1.71 -11.48 -2.35
N ALA A 68 1.40 -10.68 -3.37
CA ALA A 68 0.02 -10.38 -3.74
C ALA A 68 -0.73 -11.65 -4.18
N GLU A 69 -0.13 -12.49 -5.01
CA GLU A 69 -0.72 -13.77 -5.44
C GLU A 69 -0.98 -14.72 -4.26
N ALA A 70 -0.06 -14.78 -3.30
CA ALA A 70 -0.21 -15.61 -2.11
C ALA A 70 -1.23 -15.05 -1.10
N ALA A 71 -1.42 -13.74 -1.07
CA ALA A 71 -2.32 -13.05 -0.14
C ALA A 71 -3.77 -12.99 -0.61
N ILE A 72 -4.03 -13.19 -1.92
CA ILE A 72 -5.39 -13.18 -2.44
C ILE A 72 -6.18 -14.34 -1.84
N THR A 73 -7.30 -14.01 -1.18
CA THR A 73 -8.19 -14.99 -0.58
C THR A 73 -9.55 -14.89 -1.24
N LEU A 74 -9.99 -15.98 -1.85
CA LEU A 74 -11.36 -16.10 -2.37
C LEU A 74 -12.30 -16.44 -1.21
N LEU A 75 -13.13 -15.48 -0.81
CA LEU A 75 -14.07 -15.67 0.29
C LEU A 75 -15.32 -16.42 -0.15
N ASN A 76 -15.87 -16.09 -1.31
CA ASN A 76 -17.11 -16.67 -1.80
C ASN A 76 -17.31 -16.41 -3.30
N ASP A 77 -17.67 -17.44 -4.06
CA ASP A 77 -18.07 -17.31 -5.48
C ASP A 77 -19.21 -18.29 -5.81
N PRO A 78 -20.41 -18.16 -5.19
CA PRO A 78 -21.50 -19.12 -5.29
C PRO A 78 -22.07 -19.24 -6.70
N ASN A 79 -21.86 -18.25 -7.57
CA ASN A 79 -22.39 -18.21 -8.93
C ASN A 79 -21.33 -18.48 -10.00
N LEU A 80 -20.12 -18.91 -9.59
CA LEU A 80 -18.97 -19.11 -10.47
C LEU A 80 -18.70 -17.89 -11.37
N ILE A 81 -18.77 -16.69 -10.78
CA ILE A 81 -18.62 -15.43 -11.51
C ILE A 81 -17.19 -15.28 -12.04
N ILE A 82 -16.20 -15.75 -11.26
CA ILE A 82 -14.79 -15.76 -11.69
C ILE A 82 -14.64 -16.55 -13.00
N ASP A 83 -15.25 -17.73 -13.10
CA ASP A 83 -15.19 -18.53 -14.32
C ASP A 83 -15.93 -17.88 -15.48
N LYS A 84 -17.04 -17.19 -15.21
CA LYS A 84 -17.76 -16.41 -16.23
C LYS A 84 -16.91 -15.25 -16.75
N ILE A 85 -16.24 -14.55 -15.85
CA ILE A 85 -15.31 -13.45 -16.23
C ILE A 85 -14.16 -14.00 -17.06
N LYS A 86 -13.53 -15.10 -16.64
CA LYS A 86 -12.42 -15.72 -17.41
C LYS A 86 -12.84 -16.16 -18.80
N ARG A 87 -14.05 -16.68 -18.98
CA ARG A 87 -14.57 -17.15 -20.27
C ARG A 87 -15.07 -16.03 -21.18
N ASN A 88 -15.64 -14.98 -20.59
CA ASN A 88 -16.32 -13.90 -21.29
C ASN A 88 -15.74 -12.51 -21.00
N ALA A 89 -14.50 -12.43 -20.53
CA ALA A 89 -13.86 -11.21 -20.03
C ALA A 89 -13.97 -9.99 -20.96
N THR A 90 -14.22 -10.21 -22.25
CA THR A 90 -14.12 -9.17 -23.24
C THR A 90 -15.46 -8.54 -23.66
N LYS A 91 -16.61 -9.13 -23.38
CA LYS A 91 -17.86 -8.65 -23.99
C LYS A 91 -18.85 -7.99 -23.04
N ASN A 92 -19.07 -8.55 -21.84
CA ASN A 92 -20.17 -8.10 -20.98
C ASN A 92 -19.77 -8.00 -19.49
N THR A 93 -18.49 -7.79 -19.24
CA THR A 93 -17.97 -7.56 -17.89
C THR A 93 -17.66 -6.08 -17.72
N THR A 94 -18.17 -5.50 -16.65
CA THR A 94 -17.90 -4.10 -16.29
C THR A 94 -17.14 -4.03 -14.97
N TYR A 95 -16.08 -3.25 -14.91
CA TYR A 95 -15.48 -2.86 -13.67
C TYR A 95 -16.17 -1.64 -13.09
N ILE A 96 -16.46 -1.68 -11.78
CA ILE A 96 -17.01 -0.56 -11.03
C ILE A 96 -16.09 -0.28 -9.86
N GLY A 97 -15.48 0.91 -9.85
CA GLY A 97 -14.70 1.41 -8.72
C GLY A 97 -15.56 2.23 -7.77
N VAL A 98 -15.58 1.88 -6.49
CA VAL A 98 -16.18 2.65 -5.40
C VAL A 98 -15.07 3.18 -4.51
N GLY A 99 -15.18 4.40 -4.01
CA GLY A 99 -14.12 5.07 -3.24
C GLY A 99 -12.94 5.57 -4.09
N THR A 100 -13.11 5.62 -5.41
CA THR A 100 -12.16 6.20 -6.35
C THR A 100 -12.91 6.87 -7.50
N SER A 101 -12.37 7.97 -8.01
CA SER A 101 -12.98 8.76 -9.09
C SER A 101 -12.22 8.69 -10.40
N SER A 102 -11.09 8.00 -10.43
CA SER A 102 -10.20 7.94 -11.58
C SER A 102 -9.56 6.57 -11.75
N GLU A 103 -8.98 6.35 -12.93
CA GLU A 103 -8.21 5.14 -13.21
C GLU A 103 -7.06 4.95 -12.21
N ASN A 104 -6.84 3.70 -11.85
CA ASN A 104 -5.78 3.26 -10.97
C ASN A 104 -5.09 2.00 -11.52
N ALA A 105 -4.05 1.52 -10.84
CA ALA A 105 -3.29 0.36 -11.29
C ALA A 105 -4.17 -0.90 -11.47
N PHE A 106 -5.18 -1.08 -10.62
CA PHE A 106 -6.09 -2.22 -10.72
C PHE A 106 -6.98 -2.13 -11.95
N SER A 107 -7.64 -0.97 -12.18
CA SER A 107 -8.48 -0.77 -13.35
C SER A 107 -7.70 -0.89 -14.66
N LYS A 108 -6.45 -0.41 -14.71
CA LYS A 108 -5.56 -0.57 -15.86
C LYS A 108 -5.23 -2.05 -16.12
N SER A 109 -4.90 -2.81 -15.08
CA SER A 109 -4.64 -4.25 -15.22
C SER A 109 -5.86 -5.01 -15.75
N LEU A 110 -7.08 -4.60 -15.36
CA LEU A 110 -8.31 -5.18 -15.90
C LEU A 110 -8.55 -4.80 -17.36
N GLN A 111 -8.20 -3.58 -17.77
CA GLN A 111 -8.24 -3.17 -19.17
C GLN A 111 -7.27 -4.00 -20.02
N ASP A 112 -6.05 -4.20 -19.54
CA ASP A 112 -5.03 -5.04 -20.18
C ASP A 112 -5.50 -6.51 -20.29
N ALA A 113 -6.26 -6.97 -19.30
CA ALA A 113 -6.92 -8.29 -19.32
C ALA A 113 -8.17 -8.36 -20.22
N GLY A 114 -8.57 -7.23 -20.86
CA GLY A 114 -9.64 -7.19 -21.84
C GLY A 114 -10.99 -6.66 -21.34
N ILE A 115 -11.11 -6.21 -20.08
CA ILE A 115 -12.32 -5.55 -19.58
C ILE A 115 -12.34 -4.11 -20.07
N LYS A 116 -13.18 -3.83 -21.06
CA LYS A 116 -13.22 -2.51 -21.71
C LYS A 116 -14.09 -1.49 -21.01
N LYS A 117 -15.08 -1.93 -20.24
CA LYS A 117 -16.04 -1.03 -19.60
C LYS A 117 -15.61 -0.76 -18.17
N ILE A 118 -15.12 0.44 -17.93
CA ILE A 118 -14.66 0.92 -16.63
C ILE A 118 -15.59 2.04 -16.20
N MET A 119 -16.11 1.95 -14.99
CA MET A 119 -16.99 2.95 -14.39
C MET A 119 -16.53 3.27 -12.99
N PHE A 120 -16.71 4.51 -12.58
CA PHE A 120 -16.46 4.94 -11.20
C PHE A 120 -17.78 5.40 -10.58
N ALA A 121 -18.08 4.89 -9.40
CA ALA A 121 -19.31 5.21 -8.72
C ALA A 121 -19.25 6.62 -8.14
N PRO A 122 -20.33 7.41 -8.26
CA PRO A 122 -20.40 8.70 -7.60
C PRO A 122 -20.49 8.51 -6.08
N SER A 123 -19.79 9.34 -5.34
CA SER A 123 -19.73 9.29 -3.87
C SER A 123 -20.56 10.43 -3.20
N THR A 124 -21.44 11.11 -3.95
CA THR A 124 -21.93 12.41 -3.51
C THR A 124 -23.36 12.40 -3.00
N THR A 125 -24.32 11.78 -3.72
CA THR A 125 -25.74 11.81 -3.29
C THR A 125 -26.46 10.49 -3.54
N GLU A 126 -27.51 10.22 -2.75
CA GLU A 126 -28.38 9.04 -2.93
C GLU A 126 -29.07 9.04 -4.30
N LYS A 127 -29.41 10.21 -4.84
CA LYS A 127 -30.03 10.34 -6.15
C LYS A 127 -29.07 9.85 -7.25
N GLU A 128 -27.82 10.31 -7.22
CA GLU A 128 -26.78 9.89 -8.18
C GLU A 128 -26.47 8.40 -8.05
N ALA A 129 -26.45 7.88 -6.82
CA ALA A 129 -26.28 6.45 -6.58
C ALA A 129 -27.41 5.64 -7.23
N LYS A 130 -28.67 6.05 -7.09
CA LYS A 130 -29.82 5.39 -7.72
C LYS A 130 -29.79 5.49 -9.25
N GLU A 131 -29.35 6.61 -9.80
CA GLU A 131 -29.18 6.79 -11.25
C GLU A 131 -28.06 5.91 -11.80
N PHE A 132 -26.96 5.80 -11.05
CA PHE A 132 -25.84 4.93 -11.41
C PHE A 132 -26.28 3.45 -11.42
N LEU A 133 -27.04 2.99 -10.44
CA LEU A 133 -27.59 1.63 -10.40
C LEU A 133 -28.46 1.31 -11.63
N LYS A 134 -29.22 2.25 -12.14
CA LYS A 134 -29.98 2.07 -13.40
C LYS A 134 -29.07 1.81 -14.58
N LYS A 135 -27.94 2.51 -14.68
CA LYS A 135 -26.97 2.36 -15.78
C LYS A 135 -26.31 0.99 -15.82
N ILE A 136 -26.09 0.38 -14.65
CA ILE A 136 -25.41 -0.93 -14.56
C ILE A 136 -26.37 -2.13 -14.57
N LYS A 137 -27.67 -1.89 -14.60
CA LYS A 137 -28.69 -2.96 -14.54
C LYS A 137 -28.57 -3.99 -15.66
N SER A 138 -28.12 -3.55 -16.84
CA SER A 138 -27.95 -4.40 -18.04
C SER A 138 -26.66 -5.21 -18.05
N GLU A 139 -25.73 -4.98 -17.13
CA GLU A 139 -24.45 -5.67 -17.10
C GLU A 139 -24.64 -7.15 -16.74
N GLU A 140 -23.88 -8.06 -17.37
CA GLU A 140 -23.95 -9.49 -17.13
C GLU A 140 -23.04 -9.95 -15.97
N ALA A 141 -21.86 -9.36 -15.92
CA ALA A 141 -20.89 -9.58 -14.82
C ALA A 141 -20.26 -8.26 -14.39
N ILE A 142 -20.03 -8.14 -13.10
CA ILE A 142 -19.46 -6.93 -12.49
C ILE A 142 -18.24 -7.32 -11.66
N VAL A 143 -17.13 -6.66 -11.90
CA VAL A 143 -15.99 -6.64 -10.97
C VAL A 143 -16.10 -5.36 -10.15
N LEU A 144 -16.39 -5.50 -8.87
CA LEU A 144 -16.56 -4.37 -7.96
C LEU A 144 -15.27 -4.17 -7.17
N GLY A 145 -14.56 -3.09 -7.44
CA GLY A 145 -13.38 -2.67 -6.66
C GLY A 145 -13.78 -1.65 -5.60
N VAL A 146 -13.51 -1.96 -4.34
CA VAL A 146 -13.69 -1.03 -3.22
C VAL A 146 -12.34 -0.46 -2.81
N HIS A 147 -12.20 0.84 -2.92
CA HIS A 147 -10.93 1.56 -2.73
C HIS A 147 -11.04 2.52 -1.54
N ASN A 148 -9.90 3.07 -1.15
CA ASN A 148 -9.80 4.08 -0.09
C ASN A 148 -10.29 3.63 1.29
N MET A 149 -10.36 2.32 1.53
CA MET A 149 -10.75 1.80 2.83
C MET A 149 -9.66 2.06 3.87
N THR A 150 -10.06 2.45 5.06
CA THR A 150 -9.16 2.53 6.22
C THR A 150 -9.05 1.16 6.90
N GLY A 151 -7.94 0.92 7.61
CA GLY A 151 -7.77 -0.33 8.38
C GLY A 151 -8.64 -0.41 9.66
N TYR A 152 -9.44 0.60 9.94
CA TYR A 152 -10.23 0.69 11.18
C TYR A 152 -11.71 0.42 10.91
N PRO A 153 -12.37 -0.49 11.69
CA PRO A 153 -13.80 -0.78 11.58
C PRO A 153 -14.70 0.42 11.92
N THR A 154 -14.18 1.36 12.71
CA THR A 154 -14.89 2.60 13.05
C THR A 154 -15.17 3.40 11.78
N GLN A 155 -16.34 4.00 11.69
CA GLN A 155 -16.77 4.79 10.52
C GLN A 155 -16.86 3.95 9.22
N ASN A 156 -17.30 2.70 9.32
CA ASN A 156 -17.49 1.80 8.16
C ASN A 156 -16.22 1.66 7.29
N PHE A 157 -15.06 1.56 7.89
CA PHE A 157 -13.77 1.51 7.18
C PHE A 157 -13.49 2.71 6.28
N GLY A 158 -14.06 3.88 6.59
CA GLY A 158 -13.92 5.10 5.80
C GLY A 158 -14.89 5.25 4.63
N LEU A 159 -15.78 4.27 4.43
CA LEU A 159 -16.81 4.34 3.41
C LEU A 159 -18.00 5.18 3.88
N ASP A 160 -18.48 6.05 3.01
CA ASP A 160 -19.68 6.84 3.30
C ASP A 160 -20.98 6.03 3.12
N GLN A 161 -22.12 6.60 3.54
CA GLN A 161 -23.39 5.88 3.48
C GLN A 161 -23.87 5.61 2.05
N ASN A 162 -23.53 6.47 1.09
CA ASN A 162 -23.91 6.29 -0.30
C ASN A 162 -23.05 5.21 -0.97
N GLU A 163 -21.76 5.15 -0.65
CA GLU A 163 -20.85 4.07 -1.08
C GLU A 163 -21.31 2.72 -0.55
N LEU A 164 -21.66 2.64 0.74
CA LEU A 164 -22.20 1.42 1.34
C LEU A 164 -23.53 1.02 0.72
N PHE A 165 -24.41 1.98 0.43
CA PHE A 165 -25.66 1.72 -0.27
C PHE A 165 -25.40 1.14 -1.66
N LEU A 166 -24.51 1.75 -2.45
CA LEU A 166 -24.14 1.26 -3.77
C LEU A 166 -23.56 -0.17 -3.73
N ILE A 167 -22.61 -0.41 -2.84
CA ILE A 167 -22.01 -1.74 -2.68
C ILE A 167 -23.09 -2.78 -2.38
N ARG A 168 -23.98 -2.52 -1.42
CA ARG A 168 -25.07 -3.43 -1.03
C ARG A 168 -26.03 -3.71 -2.20
N GLU A 169 -26.41 -2.68 -2.92
CA GLU A 169 -27.35 -2.83 -4.04
C GLU A 169 -26.70 -3.58 -5.23
N ILE A 170 -25.42 -3.33 -5.52
CA ILE A 170 -24.68 -4.06 -6.54
C ILE A 170 -24.55 -5.53 -6.16
N MET A 171 -24.20 -5.84 -4.91
CA MET A 171 -24.05 -7.22 -4.43
C MET A 171 -25.37 -7.99 -4.45
N LYS A 172 -26.51 -7.35 -4.21
CA LYS A 172 -27.85 -7.97 -4.34
C LYS A 172 -28.14 -8.49 -5.75
N THR A 173 -27.51 -7.95 -6.77
CA THR A 173 -27.73 -8.40 -8.16
C THR A 173 -27.22 -9.81 -8.42
N LYS A 174 -26.38 -10.38 -7.54
CA LYS A 174 -25.70 -11.67 -7.70
C LYS A 174 -24.87 -11.78 -8.99
N LYS A 175 -24.51 -10.65 -9.58
CA LYS A 175 -23.67 -10.54 -10.78
C LYS A 175 -22.27 -9.99 -10.46
N ALA A 176 -22.06 -9.57 -9.23
CA ALA A 176 -20.83 -8.91 -8.80
C ALA A 176 -19.91 -9.84 -8.01
N ILE A 177 -18.61 -9.65 -8.22
CA ILE A 177 -17.51 -10.13 -7.38
C ILE A 177 -16.74 -8.93 -6.87
N THR A 178 -16.33 -8.99 -5.59
CA THR A 178 -15.52 -7.93 -4.92
C THR A 178 -14.17 -8.48 -4.53
#